data_a634a3b2c8fad941d9cec1c9d56b9962
#
_entry.id   a634a3b2c8fad941d9cec1c9d56b9962
#
_cell.length_a   1.000
_cell.length_b   1.000
_cell.length_c   1.000
_cell.angle_alpha   90.00
_cell.angle_beta   90.00
_cell.angle_gamma   90.00
#
_symmetry.space_group_name_H-M   'P 1'
#
loop_
_entity.id
_entity.type
_entity.pdbx_description
1 polymer ?
#
loop_
_entity_poly.entity_id
_entity_poly.type
_entity_poly.pdbx_seq_one_letter_code
_entity_poly.pdbx_strand_id
1 'polypeptide(L)'
;VPQEILNLPKDKPLIYCAMGSSANRAVLRTVLESFDGAPYTVISPMKAHFEKEKLRAPSNVHLFDWLPADKVNPLADVAVIHGGQGTVQTACASGTPFVGIGLQPEQEANIDMIARQGCAIRLGKRNFTRQQLLQSIESLLKDEHARKRAKEIQSLSQAWDGTKNAAKFLIETFG
;
A
#
# COMPACT_ATOMS: atom_id res chain seq x y z
N VAL A 1 2.86 0.87 -16.82
CA VAL A 1 1.66 1.41 -16.15
C VAL A 1 0.51 1.39 -17.13
N PRO A 2 -0.67 0.88 -16.78
CA PRO A 2 -1.85 0.98 -17.65
C PRO A 2 -2.17 2.43 -18.03
N GLN A 3 -2.51 2.66 -19.31
CA GLN A 3 -2.81 3.99 -19.81
C GLN A 3 -4.00 4.64 -19.09
N GLU A 4 -4.95 3.83 -18.65
CA GLU A 4 -6.09 4.25 -17.84
C GLU A 4 -5.68 4.99 -16.57
N ILE A 5 -4.63 4.52 -15.87
CA ILE A 5 -4.11 5.17 -14.66
C ILE A 5 -3.44 6.50 -15.00
N LEU A 6 -2.69 6.55 -16.12
CA LEU A 6 -2.02 7.78 -16.54
C LEU A 6 -3.01 8.88 -16.95
N ASN A 7 -4.21 8.48 -17.40
CA ASN A 7 -5.28 9.36 -17.81
C ASN A 7 -6.23 9.77 -16.67
N LEU A 8 -6.06 9.24 -15.45
CA LEU A 8 -6.88 9.64 -14.31
C LEU A 8 -6.71 11.14 -14.01
N PRO A 9 -7.80 11.82 -13.62
CA PRO A 9 -7.73 13.21 -13.18
C PRO A 9 -6.74 13.35 -12.00
N LYS A 10 -5.94 14.41 -12.02
CA LYS A 10 -4.91 14.70 -10.99
C LYS A 10 -5.36 15.76 -10.00
N ASP A 11 -6.65 16.01 -9.92
CA ASP A 11 -7.28 16.98 -9.03
C ASP A 11 -7.47 16.46 -7.59
N LYS A 12 -7.27 15.15 -7.39
CA LYS A 12 -7.39 14.46 -6.10
C LYS A 12 -6.16 13.62 -5.82
N PRO A 13 -5.79 13.43 -4.53
CA PRO A 13 -4.74 12.51 -4.17
C PRO A 13 -5.02 11.09 -4.69
N LEU A 14 -3.99 10.43 -5.19
CA LEU A 14 -4.04 9.05 -5.69
C LEU A 14 -3.68 8.08 -4.57
N ILE A 15 -4.58 7.16 -4.27
CA ILE A 15 -4.38 6.10 -3.28
C ILE A 15 -4.20 4.76 -3.97
N TYR A 16 -3.11 4.05 -3.67
CA TYR A 16 -2.91 2.67 -4.09
C TYR A 16 -3.41 1.72 -3.00
N CYS A 17 -4.43 0.91 -3.29
CA CYS A 17 -5.04 0.00 -2.30
C CYS A 17 -4.80 -1.47 -2.68
N ALA A 18 -3.98 -2.19 -1.89
CA ALA A 18 -3.64 -3.60 -2.12
C ALA A 18 -3.71 -4.43 -0.83
N MET A 19 -4.85 -5.08 -0.62
CA MET A 19 -5.11 -5.86 0.60
C MET A 19 -4.65 -7.32 0.54
N GLY A 20 -4.02 -7.74 -0.57
CA GLY A 20 -3.51 -9.10 -0.74
C GLY A 20 -4.61 -10.17 -0.79
N SER A 21 -4.18 -11.43 -0.97
CA SER A 21 -5.08 -12.58 -1.08
C SER A 21 -5.65 -13.07 0.26
N SER A 22 -5.08 -12.62 1.38
CA SER A 22 -5.50 -13.01 2.73
C SER A 22 -6.66 -12.17 3.29
N ALA A 23 -7.07 -11.11 2.60
CA ALA A 23 -8.17 -10.27 3.02
C ALA A 23 -9.51 -11.01 2.87
N ASN A 24 -10.27 -11.06 3.97
CA ASN A 24 -11.62 -11.60 3.95
C ASN A 24 -12.64 -10.53 3.53
N ARG A 25 -13.87 -10.99 3.23
CA ARG A 25 -14.96 -10.13 2.77
C ARG A 25 -15.25 -8.94 3.69
N ALA A 26 -15.20 -9.14 5.01
CA ALA A 26 -15.52 -8.07 5.96
C ALA A 26 -14.51 -6.93 5.89
N VAL A 27 -13.22 -7.26 5.87
CA VAL A 27 -12.14 -6.25 5.73
C VAL A 27 -12.23 -5.55 4.38
N LEU A 28 -12.38 -6.31 3.28
CA LEU A 28 -12.51 -5.74 1.93
C LEU A 28 -13.69 -4.79 1.83
N ARG A 29 -14.84 -5.18 2.38
CA ARG A 29 -16.03 -4.32 2.42
C ARG A 29 -15.75 -3.04 3.18
N THR A 30 -15.21 -3.13 4.41
CA THR A 30 -14.94 -1.95 5.23
C THR A 30 -13.96 -0.99 4.53
N VAL A 31 -12.92 -1.52 3.89
CA VAL A 31 -11.97 -0.70 3.11
C VAL A 31 -12.67 0.00 1.96
N LEU A 32 -13.48 -0.72 1.15
CA LEU A 32 -14.19 -0.14 0.02
C LEU A 32 -15.21 0.92 0.45
N GLU A 33 -16.07 0.57 1.41
CA GLU A 33 -17.09 1.48 1.94
C GLU A 33 -16.45 2.73 2.55
N SER A 34 -15.21 2.61 3.06
CA SER A 34 -14.46 3.76 3.55
C SER A 34 -14.10 4.76 2.46
N PHE A 35 -13.90 4.32 1.23
CA PHE A 35 -13.58 5.20 0.11
C PHE A 35 -14.81 5.82 -0.56
N ASP A 36 -16.02 5.33 -0.29
CA ASP A 36 -17.23 5.85 -0.92
C ASP A 36 -17.42 7.34 -0.61
N GLY A 37 -17.48 8.17 -1.67
CA GLY A 37 -17.56 9.63 -1.55
C GLY A 37 -16.33 10.31 -0.92
N ALA A 38 -15.23 9.59 -0.67
CA ALA A 38 -14.00 10.20 -0.19
C ALA A 38 -13.32 11.05 -1.28
N PRO A 39 -12.59 12.13 -0.91
CA PRO A 39 -11.98 13.05 -1.87
C PRO A 39 -10.66 12.48 -2.44
N TYR A 40 -10.63 11.21 -2.79
CA TYR A 40 -9.47 10.49 -3.32
C TYR A 40 -9.82 9.78 -4.62
N THR A 41 -8.84 9.62 -5.49
CA THR A 41 -8.85 8.63 -6.57
C THR A 41 -8.14 7.38 -6.06
N VAL A 42 -8.79 6.23 -6.13
CA VAL A 42 -8.25 4.96 -5.61
C VAL A 42 -8.03 4.00 -6.76
N ILE A 43 -6.84 3.38 -6.82
CA ILE A 43 -6.52 2.29 -7.75
C ILE A 43 -6.23 1.02 -6.97
N SER A 44 -6.73 -0.12 -7.44
CA SER A 44 -6.56 -1.39 -6.73
C SER A 44 -6.45 -2.58 -7.67
N PRO A 45 -5.44 -3.48 -7.49
CA PRO A 45 -5.27 -4.69 -8.29
C PRO A 45 -6.12 -5.87 -7.74
N MET A 46 -7.32 -5.59 -7.24
CA MET A 46 -8.11 -6.59 -6.51
C MET A 46 -9.47 -6.88 -7.14
N LYS A 47 -9.63 -6.60 -8.45
CA LYS A 47 -10.89 -6.79 -9.16
C LYS A 47 -11.49 -8.18 -8.96
N ALA A 48 -10.71 -9.23 -9.20
CA ALA A 48 -11.15 -10.61 -9.05
C ALA A 48 -11.60 -10.95 -7.61
N HIS A 49 -10.98 -10.35 -6.57
CA HIS A 49 -11.39 -10.53 -5.18
C HIS A 49 -12.74 -9.88 -4.90
N PHE A 50 -12.96 -8.67 -5.40
CA PHE A 50 -14.21 -7.97 -5.21
C PHE A 50 -15.37 -8.63 -5.95
N GLU A 51 -15.11 -9.13 -7.17
CA GLU A 51 -16.09 -9.92 -7.94
C GLU A 51 -16.44 -11.23 -7.25
N LYS A 52 -15.44 -11.98 -6.76
CA LYS A 52 -15.64 -13.21 -5.97
C LYS A 52 -16.50 -12.96 -4.73
N GLU A 53 -16.26 -11.87 -4.04
CA GLU A 53 -17.01 -11.52 -2.83
C GLU A 53 -18.30 -10.73 -3.11
N LYS A 54 -18.64 -10.53 -4.40
CA LYS A 54 -19.83 -9.77 -4.86
C LYS A 54 -19.90 -8.37 -4.23
N LEU A 55 -18.76 -7.70 -4.13
CA LEU A 55 -18.65 -6.33 -3.64
C LEU A 55 -18.69 -5.36 -4.81
N ARG A 56 -19.47 -4.28 -4.66
CA ARG A 56 -19.49 -3.18 -5.63
C ARG A 56 -18.50 -2.12 -5.22
N ALA A 57 -17.62 -1.74 -6.15
CA ALA A 57 -16.69 -0.65 -5.92
C ALA A 57 -17.41 0.71 -5.99
N PRO A 58 -17.06 1.67 -5.12
CA PRO A 58 -17.43 3.07 -5.27
C PRO A 58 -16.91 3.67 -6.58
N SER A 59 -17.54 4.75 -7.06
CA SER A 59 -17.21 5.37 -8.35
C SER A 59 -15.80 5.95 -8.43
N ASN A 60 -15.19 6.29 -7.31
CA ASN A 60 -13.82 6.80 -7.20
C ASN A 60 -12.78 5.70 -7.00
N VAL A 61 -13.18 4.41 -7.05
CA VAL A 61 -12.28 3.25 -6.94
C VAL A 61 -12.20 2.53 -8.28
N HIS A 62 -11.01 2.54 -8.87
CA HIS A 62 -10.70 1.89 -10.14
C HIS A 62 -10.07 0.53 -9.89
N LEU A 63 -10.76 -0.54 -10.29
CA LEU A 63 -10.35 -1.92 -10.08
C LEU A 63 -9.65 -2.49 -11.31
N PHE A 64 -8.52 -3.14 -11.08
CA PHE A 64 -7.72 -3.84 -12.08
C PHE A 64 -7.56 -5.31 -11.68
N ASP A 65 -7.41 -6.18 -12.67
CA ASP A 65 -7.11 -7.60 -12.43
C ASP A 65 -5.69 -7.77 -11.90
N TRP A 66 -4.77 -6.96 -12.41
CA TRP A 66 -3.37 -6.94 -12.01
C TRP A 66 -2.75 -5.55 -12.26
N LEU A 67 -1.81 -5.16 -11.41
CA LEU A 67 -1.02 -3.95 -11.58
C LEU A 67 0.47 -4.23 -11.28
N PRO A 68 1.41 -3.68 -12.08
CA PRO A 68 2.83 -3.72 -11.76
C PRO A 68 3.11 -2.80 -10.56
N ALA A 69 3.07 -3.37 -9.35
CA ALA A 69 3.10 -2.59 -8.11
C ALA A 69 4.35 -1.69 -7.99
N ASP A 70 5.49 -2.14 -8.50
CA ASP A 70 6.76 -1.40 -8.55
C ASP A 70 6.68 -0.15 -9.46
N LYS A 71 5.78 -0.13 -10.43
CA LYS A 71 5.57 1.00 -11.36
C LYS A 71 4.43 1.92 -10.94
N VAL A 72 3.43 1.36 -10.29
CA VAL A 72 2.18 2.08 -9.95
C VAL A 72 2.26 2.71 -8.57
N ASN A 73 2.86 2.02 -7.60
CA ASN A 73 3.00 2.52 -6.24
C ASN A 73 3.75 3.87 -6.16
N PRO A 74 4.83 4.12 -6.95
CA PRO A 74 5.50 5.42 -6.96
C PRO A 74 4.62 6.60 -7.43
N LEU A 75 3.52 6.32 -8.12
CA LEU A 75 2.56 7.34 -8.57
C LEU A 75 1.55 7.72 -7.48
N ALA A 76 1.38 6.87 -6.47
CA ALA A 76 0.44 7.10 -5.39
C ALA A 76 1.02 8.05 -4.32
N ASP A 77 0.15 8.91 -3.78
CA ASP A 77 0.50 9.80 -2.67
C ASP A 77 0.56 9.03 -1.34
N VAL A 78 -0.34 8.05 -1.16
CA VAL A 78 -0.39 7.15 -0.01
C VAL A 78 -0.83 5.76 -0.49
N ALA A 79 -0.26 4.70 0.12
CA ALA A 79 -0.75 3.35 -0.09
C ALA A 79 -1.61 2.85 1.10
N VAL A 80 -2.56 1.96 0.83
CA VAL A 80 -3.31 1.19 1.84
C VAL A 80 -3.02 -0.28 1.59
N ILE A 81 -2.30 -0.94 2.51
CA ILE A 81 -1.78 -2.28 2.29
C ILE A 81 -2.02 -3.22 3.47
N HIS A 82 -2.03 -4.53 3.20
CA HIS A 82 -2.20 -5.55 4.24
C HIS A 82 -0.92 -5.87 5.03
N GLY A 83 0.22 -5.29 4.65
CA GLY A 83 1.48 -5.50 5.41
C GLY A 83 2.25 -6.79 5.09
N GLY A 84 1.88 -7.53 4.05
CA GLY A 84 2.72 -8.63 3.57
C GLY A 84 4.09 -8.13 3.14
N GLN A 85 5.14 -8.93 3.36
CA GLN A 85 6.53 -8.53 3.11
C GLN A 85 6.74 -7.87 1.74
N GLY A 86 6.23 -8.48 0.66
CA GLY A 86 6.38 -7.93 -0.69
C GLY A 86 5.70 -6.57 -0.88
N THR A 87 4.52 -6.35 -0.29
CA THR A 87 3.83 -5.06 -0.39
C THR A 87 4.50 -3.97 0.42
N VAL A 88 5.02 -4.29 1.60
CA VAL A 88 5.80 -3.35 2.42
C VAL A 88 7.11 -2.98 1.72
N GLN A 89 7.84 -3.97 1.20
CA GLN A 89 9.07 -3.72 0.44
C GLN A 89 8.82 -2.85 -0.79
N THR A 90 7.72 -3.11 -1.52
CA THR A 90 7.36 -2.30 -2.69
C THR A 90 7.01 -0.86 -2.28
N ALA A 91 6.26 -0.64 -1.21
CA ALA A 91 5.97 0.71 -0.71
C ALA A 91 7.25 1.43 -0.29
N CYS A 92 8.15 0.77 0.42
CA CYS A 92 9.46 1.31 0.82
C CYS A 92 10.32 1.66 -0.41
N ALA A 93 10.46 0.74 -1.38
CA ALA A 93 11.22 0.95 -2.60
C ALA A 93 10.62 2.05 -3.51
N SER A 94 9.34 2.33 -3.37
CA SER A 94 8.63 3.40 -4.07
C SER A 94 8.71 4.76 -3.37
N GLY A 95 9.13 4.78 -2.09
CA GLY A 95 9.12 5.99 -1.26
C GLY A 95 7.70 6.51 -1.01
N THR A 96 6.73 5.59 -0.92
CA THR A 96 5.32 5.89 -0.71
C THR A 96 4.94 5.59 0.75
N PRO A 97 4.51 6.59 1.53
CA PRO A 97 4.00 6.35 2.87
C PRO A 97 2.71 5.52 2.81
N PHE A 98 2.41 4.77 3.86
CA PHE A 98 1.26 3.87 3.80
C PHE A 98 0.49 3.72 5.11
N VAL A 99 -0.81 3.40 4.98
CA VAL A 99 -1.65 2.88 6.05
C VAL A 99 -1.67 1.36 5.94
N GLY A 100 -1.28 0.67 7.00
CA GLY A 100 -1.23 -0.78 7.06
C GLY A 100 -2.37 -1.37 7.89
N ILE A 101 -3.04 -2.41 7.36
CA ILE A 101 -4.07 -3.19 8.04
C ILE A 101 -3.63 -4.65 8.04
N GLY A 102 -2.81 -5.03 9.03
CA GLY A 102 -2.28 -6.39 9.14
C GLY A 102 -3.38 -7.41 9.44
N LEU A 103 -3.45 -8.48 8.65
CA LEU A 103 -4.42 -9.55 8.77
C LEU A 103 -3.87 -10.75 9.56
N GLN A 104 -2.54 -10.82 9.67
CA GLN A 104 -1.77 -11.85 10.35
C GLN A 104 -0.68 -11.21 11.22
N PRO A 105 -0.17 -11.88 12.27
CA PRO A 105 0.86 -11.32 13.16
C PRO A 105 2.13 -10.86 12.43
N GLU A 106 2.59 -11.61 11.44
CA GLU A 106 3.75 -11.26 10.62
C GLU A 106 3.51 -9.93 9.87
N GLN A 107 2.32 -9.74 9.30
CA GLN A 107 1.96 -8.52 8.59
C GLN A 107 1.88 -7.32 9.53
N GLU A 108 1.35 -7.51 10.73
CA GLU A 108 1.32 -6.46 11.77
C GLU A 108 2.74 -6.05 12.17
N ALA A 109 3.66 -7.02 12.34
CA ALA A 109 5.06 -6.75 12.67
C ALA A 109 5.78 -5.98 11.55
N ASN A 110 5.56 -6.36 10.27
CA ASN A 110 6.12 -5.65 9.13
C ASN A 110 5.65 -4.19 9.07
N ILE A 111 4.36 -3.94 9.32
CA ILE A 111 3.80 -2.58 9.36
C ILE A 111 4.41 -1.79 10.52
N ASP A 112 4.48 -2.38 11.72
CA ASP A 112 5.02 -1.73 12.93
C ASP A 112 6.47 -1.31 12.74
N MET A 113 7.26 -2.11 12.03
CA MET A 113 8.66 -1.79 11.74
C MET A 113 8.77 -0.47 10.96
N ILE A 114 7.91 -0.24 9.97
CA ILE A 114 7.92 0.98 9.17
C ILE A 114 7.18 2.13 9.88
N ALA A 115 6.15 1.84 10.66
CA ALA A 115 5.46 2.84 11.46
C ALA A 115 6.40 3.50 12.48
N ARG A 116 7.31 2.74 13.10
CA ARG A 116 8.38 3.28 13.97
C ARG A 116 9.35 4.20 13.24
N GLN A 117 9.44 4.11 11.93
CA GLN A 117 10.23 5.03 11.10
C GLN A 117 9.49 6.34 10.78
N GLY A 118 8.20 6.45 11.13
CA GLY A 118 7.40 7.67 10.96
C GLY A 118 6.76 7.84 9.58
N CYS A 119 6.80 6.83 8.71
CA CYS A 119 6.19 6.92 7.36
C CYS A 119 5.09 5.88 7.10
N ALA A 120 4.58 5.25 8.16
CA ALA A 120 3.41 4.39 8.08
C ALA A 120 2.52 4.54 9.33
N ILE A 121 1.25 4.22 9.18
CA ILE A 121 0.27 4.16 10.28
C ILE A 121 -0.36 2.77 10.28
N ARG A 122 -0.37 2.09 11.43
CA ARG A 122 -1.06 0.81 11.56
C ARG A 122 -2.47 0.97 12.09
N LEU A 123 -3.43 0.33 11.43
CA LEU A 123 -4.79 0.16 11.90
C LEU A 123 -5.06 -1.30 12.28
N GLY A 124 -5.80 -1.50 13.34
CA GLY A 124 -6.19 -2.84 13.80
C GLY A 124 -7.31 -3.42 12.93
N LYS A 125 -7.12 -4.62 12.37
CA LYS A 125 -8.05 -5.29 11.43
C LYS A 125 -9.49 -5.48 11.92
N ARG A 126 -9.70 -5.54 13.23
CA ARG A 126 -11.01 -5.83 13.83
C ARG A 126 -11.84 -4.58 14.13
N ASN A 127 -11.18 -3.47 14.38
CA ASN A 127 -11.81 -2.31 15.02
C ASN A 127 -11.58 -1.00 14.27
N PHE A 128 -10.98 -1.01 13.06
CA PHE A 128 -10.84 0.23 12.33
C PHE A 128 -12.19 0.66 11.73
N THR A 129 -12.43 1.95 11.77
CA THR A 129 -13.61 2.57 11.19
C THR A 129 -13.24 3.33 9.92
N ARG A 130 -14.26 3.66 9.09
CA ARG A 130 -14.10 4.57 7.97
C ARG A 130 -13.35 5.85 8.38
N GLN A 131 -13.77 6.47 9.49
CA GLN A 131 -13.16 7.70 9.97
C GLN A 131 -11.68 7.54 10.27
N GLN A 132 -11.29 6.45 10.96
CA GLN A 132 -9.88 6.20 11.29
C GLN A 132 -9.03 5.96 10.03
N LEU A 133 -9.55 5.22 9.02
CA LEU A 133 -8.83 5.03 7.78
C LEU A 133 -8.62 6.34 7.03
N LEU A 134 -9.67 7.15 6.87
CA LEU A 134 -9.58 8.42 6.16
C LEU A 134 -8.69 9.42 6.89
N GLN A 135 -8.78 9.51 8.22
CA GLN A 135 -7.90 10.36 9.04
C GLN A 135 -6.44 9.93 8.93
N SER A 136 -6.16 8.62 8.92
CA SER A 136 -4.79 8.11 8.75
C SER A 136 -4.22 8.46 7.37
N ILE A 137 -5.01 8.32 6.31
CA ILE A 137 -4.62 8.74 4.96
C ILE A 137 -4.36 10.25 4.93
N GLU A 138 -5.28 11.05 5.45
CA GLU A 138 -5.16 12.51 5.48
C GLU A 138 -3.94 12.97 6.29
N SER A 139 -3.66 12.32 7.41
CA SER A 139 -2.47 12.58 8.22
C SER A 139 -1.20 12.39 7.41
N LEU A 140 -1.05 11.24 6.71
CA LEU A 140 0.13 10.97 5.86
C LEU A 140 0.22 11.92 4.66
N LEU A 141 -0.93 12.32 4.08
CA LEU A 141 -0.96 13.29 2.97
C LEU A 141 -0.47 14.68 3.38
N LYS A 142 -0.68 15.08 4.64
CA LYS A 142 -0.28 16.39 5.18
C LYS A 142 1.10 16.36 5.85
N ASP A 143 1.61 15.19 6.21
CA ASP A 143 2.86 15.05 6.94
C ASP A 143 4.06 15.03 5.97
N GLU A 144 4.72 16.18 5.85
CA GLU A 144 5.94 16.32 5.05
C GLU A 144 7.10 15.49 5.60
N HIS A 145 7.16 15.29 6.94
CA HIS A 145 8.18 14.46 7.56
C HIS A 145 7.99 13.00 7.17
N ALA A 146 6.76 12.49 7.18
CA ALA A 146 6.47 11.12 6.73
C ALA A 146 6.87 10.91 5.25
N ARG A 147 6.57 11.87 4.38
CA ARG A 147 6.98 11.82 2.97
C ARG A 147 8.51 11.85 2.80
N LYS A 148 9.19 12.73 3.52
CA LYS A 148 10.66 12.81 3.52
C LYS A 148 11.25 11.49 3.99
N ARG A 149 10.75 10.93 5.08
CA ARG A 149 11.23 9.67 5.64
C ARG A 149 11.01 8.49 4.68
N ALA A 150 9.87 8.42 4.01
CA ALA A 150 9.62 7.42 2.98
C ALA A 150 10.63 7.50 1.83
N LYS A 151 11.02 8.72 1.40
CA LYS A 151 12.04 8.94 0.37
C LYS A 151 13.46 8.57 0.83
N GLU A 152 13.79 8.80 2.09
CA GLU A 152 15.05 8.33 2.68
C GLU A 152 15.12 6.79 2.68
N ILE A 153 14.05 6.10 3.06
CA ILE A 153 13.96 4.64 3.02
C ILE A 153 14.05 4.14 1.57
N GLN A 154 13.41 4.82 0.62
CA GLN A 154 13.55 4.52 -0.81
C GLN A 154 15.02 4.55 -1.24
N SER A 155 15.74 5.60 -0.90
CA SER A 155 17.15 5.77 -1.27
C SER A 155 18.02 4.65 -0.67
N LEU A 156 17.79 4.28 0.59
CA LEU A 156 18.47 3.16 1.23
C LEU A 156 18.17 1.84 0.55
N SER A 157 16.89 1.59 0.19
CA SER A 157 16.46 0.39 -0.52
C SER A 157 17.09 0.27 -1.91
N GLN A 158 17.21 1.38 -2.63
CA GLN A 158 17.84 1.42 -3.96
C GLN A 158 19.36 1.23 -3.91
N ALA A 159 20.00 1.72 -2.85
CA ALA A 159 21.44 1.54 -2.64
C ALA A 159 21.81 0.09 -2.25
N TRP A 160 20.84 -0.71 -1.80
CA TRP A 160 21.04 -2.07 -1.33
C TRP A 160 20.46 -3.08 -2.32
N ASP A 161 21.32 -3.63 -3.20
CA ASP A 161 20.95 -4.74 -4.08
C ASP A 161 20.96 -6.06 -3.31
N GLY A 162 19.84 -6.37 -2.66
CA GLY A 162 19.70 -7.57 -1.83
C GLY A 162 19.91 -8.85 -2.61
N THR A 163 19.45 -8.94 -3.85
CA THR A 163 19.60 -10.12 -4.72
C THR A 163 21.06 -10.36 -5.04
N LYS A 164 21.77 -9.33 -5.49
CA LYS A 164 23.20 -9.40 -5.81
C LYS A 164 24.05 -9.72 -4.57
N ASN A 165 23.74 -9.07 -3.44
CA ASN A 165 24.44 -9.30 -2.19
C ASN A 165 24.23 -10.74 -1.68
N ALA A 166 23.01 -11.27 -1.76
CA ALA A 166 22.72 -12.66 -1.40
C ALA A 166 23.47 -13.65 -2.30
N ALA A 167 23.43 -13.44 -3.62
CA ALA A 167 24.18 -14.29 -4.56
C ALA A 167 25.67 -14.25 -4.28
N LYS A 168 26.24 -13.05 -4.05
CA LYS A 168 27.67 -12.91 -3.71
C LYS A 168 28.01 -13.64 -2.41
N PHE A 169 27.21 -13.46 -1.36
CA PHE A 169 27.41 -14.17 -0.08
C PHE A 169 27.40 -15.69 -0.24
N LEU A 170 26.44 -16.24 -1.01
CA LEU A 170 26.38 -17.69 -1.26
C LEU A 170 27.61 -18.20 -2.01
N ILE A 171 28.06 -17.49 -3.04
CA ILE A 171 29.26 -17.87 -3.79
C ILE A 171 30.52 -17.81 -2.92
N GLU A 172 30.68 -16.77 -2.11
CA GLU A 172 31.84 -16.60 -1.23
C GLU A 172 31.88 -17.60 -0.05
N THR A 173 30.70 -18.10 0.37
CA THR A 173 30.59 -18.99 1.53
C THR A 173 30.62 -20.49 1.16
N PHE A 174 30.06 -20.83 0.00
CA PHE A 174 29.82 -22.22 -0.39
C PHE A 174 30.35 -22.58 -1.80
N GLY A 175 30.98 -21.65 -2.50
CA GLY A 175 31.51 -21.82 -3.86
C GLY A 175 32.98 -22.23 -3.95
#